data_653845e6d3e2594c44f77c28e6fc28fb
#
_entry.id   653845e6d3e2594c44f77c28e6fc28fb
#
_cell.length_a   1.000
_cell.length_b   1.000
_cell.length_c   1.000
_cell.angle_alpha   90.00
_cell.angle_beta   90.00
_cell.angle_gamma   90.00
#
_symmetry.space_group_name_H-M   'P 1'
#
loop_
_entity.id
_entity.type
_entity.pdbx_description
1 polymer ?
#
loop_
_entity_poly.entity_id
_entity_poly.type
_entity_poly.pdbx_seq_one_letter_code
_entity_poly.pdbx_strand_id
1 'polypeptide(L)'
;MRTYILAEPNKGDKQMKLLILTFCIFAISCSNGDDPTTRTTPIELSTYSVHLLAGEQRNINILSQLDDFGMGYYGLQSGNPEIATAMWLNESKGIIITGNSIGNTSIYLKDNRNPDNSAEIKVTSDYFSGKFKENGDSANIYVQADNLSIQETIKNELKDIAQKRSGILFSFDKSTNIVEIDYSSTAYDDKRTGVYEWKKDLLTLNFNGSVTKHGFAVVNDHAVIVVLDFLNKYKSEYPDASVKAANLGCFLSSCK
;
A
#
# COMPACT_ATOMS: atom_id res chain seq x y z
N MET A 1 -19.56 29.84 -24.94
CA MET A 1 -21.02 30.00 -24.90
C MET A 1 -21.61 29.07 -25.95
N ARG A 2 -22.01 27.86 -25.60
CA ARG A 2 -22.72 26.91 -26.48
C ARG A 2 -23.98 26.46 -25.77
N THR A 3 -25.09 26.87 -26.36
CA THR A 3 -26.48 26.66 -25.94
C THR A 3 -26.86 25.21 -26.26
N TYR A 4 -27.30 24.43 -25.29
CA TYR A 4 -27.96 23.14 -25.53
C TYR A 4 -29.46 23.34 -25.53
N ILE A 5 -30.07 22.96 -26.63
CA ILE A 5 -31.50 22.95 -26.84
C ILE A 5 -32.04 21.64 -26.27
N LEU A 6 -32.96 21.78 -25.32
CA LEU A 6 -33.76 20.67 -24.80
C LEU A 6 -34.90 20.37 -25.76
N ALA A 7 -34.99 19.13 -26.23
CA ALA A 7 -36.12 18.62 -26.99
C ALA A 7 -37.17 18.06 -26.02
N GLU A 8 -38.40 18.53 -26.14
CA GLU A 8 -39.56 18.07 -25.38
C GLU A 8 -40.05 16.69 -25.85
N PRO A 9 -40.70 15.89 -24.96
CA PRO A 9 -41.21 14.58 -25.30
C PRO A 9 -42.61 14.69 -25.96
N ASN A 10 -42.76 13.97 -27.04
CA ASN A 10 -43.97 13.86 -27.84
C ASN A 10 -45.03 12.98 -27.12
N LYS A 11 -46.25 13.51 -26.98
CA LYS A 11 -47.45 12.85 -26.48
C LYS A 11 -48.18 12.14 -27.62
N GLY A 12 -48.59 10.95 -27.34
CA GLY A 12 -49.60 10.17 -28.12
C GLY A 12 -49.11 8.73 -28.32
N ASP A 13 -49.78 7.71 -27.97
CA ASP A 13 -51.20 7.44 -28.13
C ASP A 13 -51.64 6.25 -27.25
N LYS A 14 -52.79 6.36 -26.65
CA LYS A 14 -53.53 5.31 -25.99
C LYS A 14 -54.10 4.34 -27.03
N GLN A 15 -53.97 3.07 -26.82
CA GLN A 15 -55.03 2.07 -26.99
C GLN A 15 -54.45 0.66 -26.66
N MET A 16 -54.78 0.11 -25.49
CA MET A 16 -55.82 -0.84 -25.23
C MET A 16 -55.89 -1.98 -26.28
N LYS A 17 -55.44 -3.19 -25.82
CA LYS A 17 -56.16 -4.41 -26.12
C LYS A 17 -55.80 -5.50 -25.11
N LEU A 18 -56.75 -5.75 -24.26
CA LEU A 18 -57.04 -6.93 -23.49
C LEU A 18 -57.19 -8.12 -24.45
N LEU A 19 -56.38 -9.17 -24.28
CA LEU A 19 -56.70 -10.48 -24.86
C LEU A 19 -56.21 -11.63 -23.97
N ILE A 20 -57.13 -12.15 -23.22
CA ILE A 20 -57.53 -13.54 -23.09
C ILE A 20 -56.44 -14.56 -22.64
N LEU A 21 -56.63 -14.89 -21.41
CA LEU A 21 -56.43 -16.17 -20.73
C LEU A 21 -56.48 -17.36 -21.69
N THR A 22 -55.38 -18.06 -21.90
CA THR A 22 -55.42 -19.46 -22.30
C THR A 22 -54.65 -20.27 -21.30
N PHE A 23 -55.39 -21.00 -20.53
CA PHE A 23 -54.97 -21.97 -19.54
C PHE A 23 -54.33 -23.16 -20.27
N CYS A 24 -53.01 -23.20 -20.32
CA CYS A 24 -52.27 -24.42 -20.64
C CYS A 24 -51.73 -24.98 -19.32
N ILE A 25 -52.49 -25.91 -18.75
CA ILE A 25 -52.01 -26.84 -17.73
C ILE A 25 -51.01 -27.76 -18.44
N PHE A 26 -49.73 -27.43 -18.42
CA PHE A 26 -48.70 -28.41 -18.65
C PHE A 26 -48.33 -29.03 -17.32
N ALA A 27 -48.47 -30.34 -17.31
CA ALA A 27 -48.02 -31.22 -16.25
C ALA A 27 -46.63 -30.78 -15.79
N ILE A 28 -46.52 -30.38 -14.54
CA ILE A 28 -45.28 -30.21 -13.82
C ILE A 28 -44.74 -31.63 -13.67
N SER A 29 -43.95 -32.05 -14.61
CA SER A 29 -42.95 -33.05 -14.35
C SER A 29 -42.08 -32.48 -13.25
N CYS A 30 -42.23 -32.95 -12.05
CA CYS A 30 -41.20 -32.83 -11.03
C CYS A 30 -39.93 -33.52 -11.58
N SER A 31 -39.18 -32.86 -12.36
CA SER A 31 -37.75 -33.11 -12.32
C SER A 31 -37.36 -32.67 -10.91
N ASN A 32 -36.90 -33.64 -10.13
CA ASN A 32 -36.03 -33.33 -9.00
C ASN A 32 -34.90 -32.51 -9.62
N GLY A 33 -35.10 -31.19 -9.72
CA GLY A 33 -34.01 -30.27 -9.83
C GLY A 33 -33.21 -30.51 -8.57
N ASP A 34 -32.10 -31.19 -8.70
CA ASP A 34 -31.01 -31.00 -7.80
C ASP A 34 -30.89 -29.49 -7.73
N ASP A 35 -31.44 -28.92 -6.64
CA ASP A 35 -31.07 -27.59 -6.19
C ASP A 35 -29.54 -27.62 -6.27
N PRO A 36 -28.88 -26.80 -7.09
CA PRO A 36 -27.45 -26.75 -7.05
C PRO A 36 -27.13 -26.25 -5.65
N THR A 37 -27.21 -27.19 -4.69
CA THR A 37 -26.60 -26.98 -3.37
C THR A 37 -25.24 -26.50 -3.73
N THR A 38 -25.05 -25.22 -3.59
CA THR A 38 -23.83 -24.49 -3.82
C THR A 38 -22.77 -25.27 -3.04
N ARG A 39 -22.10 -26.21 -3.69
CA ARG A 39 -20.92 -26.88 -3.17
C ARG A 39 -19.86 -25.79 -3.09
N THR A 40 -19.94 -25.01 -2.04
CA THR A 40 -18.94 -24.01 -1.76
C THR A 40 -17.71 -24.76 -1.28
N THR A 41 -16.69 -24.81 -2.13
CA THR A 41 -15.39 -25.34 -1.72
C THR A 41 -14.90 -24.52 -0.52
N PRO A 42 -14.53 -25.17 0.60
CA PRO A 42 -14.00 -24.45 1.75
C PRO A 42 -12.82 -23.56 1.36
N ILE A 43 -12.78 -22.37 1.94
CA ILE A 43 -11.68 -21.44 1.68
C ILE A 43 -10.46 -21.88 2.50
N GLU A 44 -9.42 -22.33 1.80
CA GLU A 44 -8.15 -22.73 2.38
C GLU A 44 -7.06 -21.74 1.98
N LEU A 45 -6.25 -21.32 2.95
CA LEU A 45 -5.18 -20.32 2.77
C LEU A 45 -3.82 -20.91 3.14
N SER A 46 -2.77 -20.36 2.54
CA SER A 46 -1.38 -20.75 2.87
C SER A 46 -0.98 -20.40 4.30
N THR A 47 -1.67 -19.41 4.91
CA THR A 47 -1.55 -19.05 6.33
C THR A 47 -2.79 -18.33 6.81
N TYR A 48 -3.07 -18.44 8.10
CA TYR A 48 -4.16 -17.75 8.81
C TYR A 48 -3.65 -16.70 9.81
N SER A 49 -2.33 -16.44 9.80
CA SER A 49 -1.75 -15.35 10.58
C SER A 49 -0.58 -14.73 9.83
N VAL A 50 -0.47 -13.41 9.92
CA VAL A 50 0.57 -12.63 9.25
C VAL A 50 1.12 -11.61 10.23
N HIS A 51 2.45 -11.56 10.32
CA HIS A 51 3.17 -10.48 10.98
C HIS A 51 3.83 -9.63 9.91
N LEU A 52 3.56 -8.32 9.95
CA LEU A 52 4.04 -7.33 8.99
C LEU A 52 4.69 -6.16 9.73
N LEU A 53 5.58 -5.49 9.05
CA LEU A 53 5.92 -4.12 9.43
C LEU A 53 4.92 -3.15 8.77
N ALA A 54 4.62 -2.02 9.42
CA ALA A 54 3.82 -0.97 8.79
C ALA A 54 4.53 -0.53 7.49
N GLY A 55 3.79 -0.46 6.36
CA GLY A 55 4.32 -0.27 5.01
C GLY A 55 4.72 -1.56 4.27
N GLU A 56 4.87 -2.68 4.97
CA GLU A 56 5.19 -3.97 4.33
C GLU A 56 3.96 -4.60 3.67
N GLN A 57 4.22 -5.36 2.62
CA GLN A 57 3.21 -6.16 1.92
C GLN A 57 3.56 -7.65 2.01
N ARG A 58 2.53 -8.48 2.19
CA ARG A 58 2.66 -9.93 2.20
C ARG A 58 1.62 -10.59 1.32
N ASN A 59 2.07 -11.51 0.48
CA ASN A 59 1.19 -12.31 -0.36
C ASN A 59 0.72 -13.55 0.41
N ILE A 60 -0.58 -13.81 0.36
CA ILE A 60 -1.24 -15.00 0.89
C ILE A 60 -1.85 -15.76 -0.27
N ASN A 61 -1.46 -17.01 -0.46
CA ASN A 61 -2.02 -17.84 -1.50
C ASN A 61 -3.33 -18.50 -1.04
N ILE A 62 -4.31 -18.54 -1.93
CA ILE A 62 -5.52 -19.33 -1.76
C ILE A 62 -5.23 -20.71 -2.32
N LEU A 63 -5.33 -21.74 -1.47
CA LEU A 63 -4.98 -23.13 -1.80
C LEU A 63 -6.16 -23.87 -2.41
N SER A 64 -7.38 -23.52 -2.00
CA SER A 64 -8.60 -24.11 -2.54
C SER A 64 -8.86 -23.65 -3.98
N GLN A 65 -9.48 -24.53 -4.77
CA GLN A 65 -10.03 -24.15 -6.07
C GLN A 65 -11.37 -23.45 -5.82
N LEU A 66 -11.35 -22.13 -5.75
CA LEU A 66 -12.56 -21.33 -5.64
C LEU A 66 -13.23 -21.28 -7.02
N ASP A 67 -14.48 -21.74 -7.07
CA ASP A 67 -15.29 -21.69 -8.28
C ASP A 67 -15.59 -20.23 -8.66
N ASP A 68 -15.44 -19.91 -9.94
CA ASP A 68 -15.73 -18.58 -10.48
C ASP A 68 -14.99 -17.43 -9.76
N PHE A 69 -13.76 -17.67 -9.36
CA PHE A 69 -12.88 -16.64 -8.79
C PHE A 69 -12.69 -15.51 -9.82
N GLY A 70 -13.20 -14.35 -9.54
CA GLY A 70 -13.23 -13.21 -10.47
C GLY A 70 -14.63 -12.75 -10.86
N MET A 71 -15.67 -13.52 -10.57
CA MET A 71 -17.07 -13.15 -10.80
C MET A 71 -17.69 -12.32 -9.67
N GLY A 72 -16.88 -11.83 -8.72
CA GLY A 72 -17.37 -11.01 -7.61
C GLY A 72 -18.06 -11.77 -6.49
N TYR A 73 -17.97 -13.10 -6.49
CA TYR A 73 -18.60 -13.93 -5.47
C TYR A 73 -17.87 -13.92 -4.12
N TYR A 74 -16.62 -13.49 -4.10
CA TYR A 74 -15.83 -13.44 -2.88
C TYR A 74 -15.59 -12.01 -2.44
N GLY A 75 -15.93 -11.72 -1.19
CA GLY A 75 -15.66 -10.46 -0.53
C GLY A 75 -14.36 -10.49 0.26
N LEU A 76 -13.62 -9.38 0.25
CA LEU A 76 -12.42 -9.19 1.04
C LEU A 76 -12.60 -7.94 1.89
N GLN A 77 -12.48 -8.09 3.22
CA GLN A 77 -12.74 -7.01 4.16
C GLN A 77 -11.70 -6.98 5.27
N SER A 78 -11.21 -5.79 5.60
CA SER A 78 -10.43 -5.55 6.81
C SER A 78 -11.32 -5.18 7.99
N GLY A 79 -11.03 -5.74 9.15
CA GLY A 79 -11.66 -5.36 10.42
C GLY A 79 -11.27 -3.95 10.87
N ASN A 80 -10.04 -3.52 10.55
CA ASN A 80 -9.57 -2.15 10.72
C ASN A 80 -8.61 -1.74 9.59
N PRO A 81 -9.09 -1.04 8.55
CA PRO A 81 -8.27 -0.63 7.41
C PRO A 81 -7.15 0.35 7.76
N GLU A 82 -7.21 1.01 8.90
CA GLU A 82 -6.12 1.88 9.37
C GLU A 82 -4.88 1.08 9.80
N ILE A 83 -5.07 -0.15 10.30
CA ILE A 83 -3.99 -1.05 10.71
C ILE A 83 -3.48 -1.86 9.53
N ALA A 84 -4.39 -2.49 8.77
CA ALA A 84 -4.02 -3.23 7.58
C ALA A 84 -5.14 -3.23 6.54
N THR A 85 -4.77 -3.29 5.28
CA THR A 85 -5.67 -3.46 4.14
C THR A 85 -5.33 -4.72 3.37
N ALA A 86 -6.28 -5.20 2.59
CA ALA A 86 -6.06 -6.32 1.69
C ALA A 86 -6.66 -6.05 0.32
N MET A 87 -6.04 -6.58 -0.72
CA MET A 87 -6.50 -6.52 -2.09
C MET A 87 -6.28 -7.86 -2.80
N TRP A 88 -7.04 -8.09 -3.86
CA TRP A 88 -6.88 -9.26 -4.71
C TRP A 88 -5.62 -9.16 -5.56
N LEU A 89 -4.92 -10.26 -5.71
CA LEU A 89 -3.84 -10.41 -6.66
C LEU A 89 -4.42 -11.02 -7.95
N ASN A 90 -4.63 -10.19 -8.98
CA ASN A 90 -5.41 -10.54 -10.18
C ASN A 90 -4.87 -11.71 -11.01
N GLU A 91 -3.57 -11.98 -11.00
CA GLU A 91 -2.93 -13.01 -11.83
C GLU A 91 -2.68 -14.33 -11.10
N SER A 92 -2.72 -14.33 -9.79
CA SER A 92 -2.59 -15.52 -8.96
C SER A 92 -3.73 -15.55 -7.96
N LYS A 93 -4.31 -16.72 -7.72
CA LYS A 93 -5.34 -16.91 -6.69
C LYS A 93 -4.77 -16.55 -5.31
N GLY A 94 -4.69 -15.25 -5.01
CA GLY A 94 -4.03 -14.75 -3.82
C GLY A 94 -4.55 -13.40 -3.35
N ILE A 95 -4.07 -13.03 -2.19
CA ILE A 95 -4.38 -11.78 -1.50
C ILE A 95 -3.08 -11.09 -1.16
N ILE A 96 -2.98 -9.78 -1.39
CA ILE A 96 -1.92 -8.93 -0.85
C ILE A 96 -2.45 -8.25 0.39
N ILE A 97 -1.79 -8.46 1.52
CA ILE A 97 -2.07 -7.74 2.77
C ILE A 97 -0.99 -6.67 2.94
N THR A 98 -1.42 -5.44 3.20
CA THR A 98 -0.53 -4.28 3.45
C THR A 98 -0.72 -3.83 4.89
N GLY A 99 0.35 -3.76 5.67
CA GLY A 99 0.37 -3.11 6.98
C GLY A 99 0.34 -1.59 6.80
N ASN A 100 -0.60 -0.88 7.42
CA ASN A 100 -0.75 0.57 7.29
C ASN A 100 -0.29 1.33 8.54
N SER A 101 -0.51 0.77 9.73
CA SER A 101 -0.05 1.29 11.02
C SER A 101 0.07 0.16 12.03
N ILE A 102 0.64 0.44 13.20
CA ILE A 102 0.78 -0.57 14.27
C ILE A 102 -0.57 -1.02 14.81
N GLY A 103 -0.63 -2.26 15.20
CA GLY A 103 -1.81 -2.85 15.86
C GLY A 103 -2.12 -4.25 15.38
N ASN A 104 -3.27 -4.74 15.84
CA ASN A 104 -3.81 -6.02 15.46
C ASN A 104 -5.16 -5.83 14.77
N THR A 105 -5.39 -6.57 13.71
CA THR A 105 -6.66 -6.61 13.00
C THR A 105 -6.85 -7.99 12.35
N SER A 106 -7.99 -8.18 11.72
CA SER A 106 -8.27 -9.38 10.92
C SER A 106 -8.66 -8.99 9.50
N ILE A 107 -8.24 -9.79 8.54
CA ILE A 107 -8.73 -9.75 7.17
C ILE A 107 -9.67 -10.92 6.98
N TYR A 108 -10.87 -10.64 6.52
CA TYR A 108 -11.92 -11.63 6.27
C TYR A 108 -12.07 -11.84 4.77
N LEU A 109 -11.95 -13.09 4.36
CA LEU A 109 -12.32 -13.57 3.04
C LEU A 109 -13.63 -14.35 3.15
N LYS A 110 -14.68 -13.93 2.45
CA LYS A 110 -16.02 -14.51 2.54
C LYS A 110 -16.58 -14.87 1.17
N ASP A 111 -17.26 -16.01 1.09
CA ASP A 111 -18.10 -16.32 -0.04
C ASP A 111 -19.46 -15.64 0.13
N ASN A 112 -19.77 -14.67 -0.73
CA ASN A 112 -21.03 -13.91 -0.65
C ASN A 112 -22.28 -14.77 -0.91
N ARG A 113 -22.12 -15.97 -1.51
CA ARG A 113 -23.19 -16.95 -1.76
C ARG A 113 -23.46 -17.83 -0.54
N ASN A 114 -22.41 -18.05 0.27
CA ASN A 114 -22.48 -18.83 1.50
C ASN A 114 -21.68 -18.15 2.61
N PRO A 115 -22.32 -17.34 3.46
CA PRO A 115 -21.65 -16.62 4.55
C PRO A 115 -20.88 -17.50 5.54
N ASP A 116 -21.28 -18.79 5.68
CA ASP A 116 -20.61 -19.75 6.55
C ASP A 116 -19.25 -20.19 5.97
N ASN A 117 -19.04 -20.02 4.66
CA ASN A 117 -17.77 -20.27 4.00
C ASN A 117 -16.91 -19.03 4.06
N SER A 118 -16.13 -18.88 5.10
CA SER A 118 -15.26 -17.74 5.33
C SER A 118 -13.93 -18.16 5.91
N ALA A 119 -12.89 -17.35 5.66
CA ALA A 119 -11.58 -17.49 6.28
C ALA A 119 -11.18 -16.17 6.94
N GLU A 120 -10.57 -16.26 8.11
CA GLU A 120 -10.02 -15.14 8.85
C GLU A 120 -8.49 -15.22 8.85
N ILE A 121 -7.83 -14.12 8.50
CA ILE A 121 -6.38 -13.96 8.60
C ILE A 121 -6.11 -12.95 9.70
N LYS A 122 -5.49 -13.39 10.78
CA LYS A 122 -5.04 -12.50 11.87
C LYS A 122 -3.80 -11.74 11.41
N VAL A 123 -3.84 -10.42 11.52
CA VAL A 123 -2.75 -9.53 11.10
C VAL A 123 -2.22 -8.79 12.32
N THR A 124 -0.93 -8.93 12.57
CA THR A 124 -0.17 -8.07 13.50
C THR A 124 0.72 -7.18 12.66
N SER A 125 0.54 -5.87 12.79
CA SER A 125 1.40 -4.88 12.15
C SER A 125 2.22 -4.16 13.23
N ASP A 126 3.52 -4.14 13.06
CA ASP A 126 4.48 -3.62 14.03
C ASP A 126 5.29 -2.45 13.47
N TYR A 127 5.92 -1.69 14.36
CA TYR A 127 6.95 -0.74 13.96
C TYR A 127 8.21 -1.45 13.49
N PHE A 128 8.84 -0.83 12.53
CA PHE A 128 10.21 -1.09 12.17
C PHE A 128 11.14 -0.81 13.36
N SER A 129 12.02 -1.76 13.65
CA SER A 129 12.94 -1.69 14.79
C SER A 129 14.24 -2.35 14.43
N GLY A 130 15.33 -1.89 15.04
CA GLY A 130 16.65 -2.47 14.84
C GLY A 130 17.72 -1.42 14.53
N LYS A 131 18.92 -1.91 14.25
CA LYS A 131 20.08 -1.08 13.87
C LYS A 131 20.31 -1.20 12.37
N PHE A 132 20.48 -0.07 11.73
CA PHE A 132 20.65 0.03 10.27
C PHE A 132 21.80 0.96 9.95
N LYS A 133 22.51 0.62 8.89
CA LYS A 133 23.61 1.44 8.35
C LYS A 133 23.22 1.97 6.98
N GLU A 134 23.42 3.27 6.79
CA GLU A 134 23.22 3.91 5.50
C GLU A 134 24.34 3.52 4.52
N ASN A 135 23.92 3.07 3.32
CA ASN A 135 24.83 2.73 2.24
C ASN A 135 24.73 3.77 1.13
N GLY A 136 25.69 4.69 1.07
CA GLY A 136 25.70 5.76 0.09
C GLY A 136 25.83 5.29 -1.36
N ASP A 137 26.49 4.15 -1.60
CA ASP A 137 26.66 3.59 -2.96
C ASP A 137 25.37 3.01 -3.53
N SER A 138 24.41 2.66 -2.66
CA SER A 138 23.09 2.14 -3.04
C SER A 138 22.00 3.21 -3.05
N ALA A 139 22.36 4.49 -2.95
CA ALA A 139 21.41 5.59 -2.94
C ALA A 139 20.65 5.69 -4.28
N ASN A 140 19.36 5.92 -4.20
CA ASN A 140 18.51 6.17 -5.37
C ASN A 140 18.27 7.69 -5.51
N ILE A 141 18.70 8.26 -6.66
CA ILE A 141 18.60 9.69 -6.91
C ILE A 141 17.60 9.96 -8.01
N TYR A 142 16.56 10.72 -7.68
CA TYR A 142 15.56 11.15 -8.65
C TYR A 142 15.51 12.67 -8.73
N VAL A 143 15.84 13.22 -9.90
CA VAL A 143 15.80 14.66 -10.19
C VAL A 143 15.04 14.89 -11.49
N GLN A 144 14.16 15.87 -11.48
CA GLN A 144 13.43 16.36 -12.65
C GLN A 144 13.50 17.88 -12.70
N ALA A 145 14.08 18.41 -13.79
CA ALA A 145 14.12 19.84 -14.09
C ALA A 145 13.99 20.04 -15.62
N ASP A 146 13.49 21.19 -16.04
CA ASP A 146 13.36 21.49 -17.47
C ASP A 146 14.72 21.76 -18.12
N ASN A 147 15.70 22.23 -17.35
CA ASN A 147 17.10 22.40 -17.79
C ASN A 147 17.92 21.15 -17.48
N LEU A 148 18.34 20.42 -18.51
CA LEU A 148 19.10 19.19 -18.39
C LEU A 148 20.48 19.37 -17.73
N SER A 149 21.17 20.48 -17.97
CA SER A 149 22.47 20.74 -17.34
C SER A 149 22.34 20.93 -15.84
N ILE A 150 21.32 21.66 -15.40
CA ILE A 150 21.01 21.85 -13.98
C ILE A 150 20.54 20.51 -13.36
N GLN A 151 19.75 19.72 -14.09
CA GLN A 151 19.35 18.39 -13.62
C GLN A 151 20.57 17.51 -13.32
N GLU A 152 21.57 17.47 -14.20
CA GLU A 152 22.80 16.69 -13.98
C GLU A 152 23.67 17.28 -12.84
N THR A 153 23.72 18.60 -12.70
CA THR A 153 24.41 19.25 -11.58
C THR A 153 23.79 18.81 -10.25
N ILE A 154 22.46 18.89 -10.13
CA ILE A 154 21.73 18.47 -8.92
C ILE A 154 21.95 16.98 -8.63
N LYS A 155 21.92 16.11 -9.64
CA LYS A 155 22.20 14.68 -9.46
C LYS A 155 23.59 14.43 -8.88
N ASN A 156 24.61 15.12 -9.39
CA ASN A 156 25.98 14.99 -8.90
C ASN A 156 26.11 15.48 -7.45
N GLU A 157 25.49 16.60 -7.09
CA GLU A 157 25.46 17.10 -5.72
C GLU A 157 24.76 16.10 -4.77
N LEU A 158 23.63 15.53 -5.18
CA LEU A 158 22.92 14.52 -4.38
C LEU A 158 23.74 13.24 -4.21
N LYS A 159 24.52 12.84 -5.23
CA LYS A 159 25.46 11.72 -5.15
C LYS A 159 26.56 11.99 -4.12
N ASP A 160 27.14 13.18 -4.12
CA ASP A 160 28.14 13.58 -3.13
C ASP A 160 27.55 13.60 -1.71
N ILE A 161 26.30 14.06 -1.56
CA ILE A 161 25.59 14.01 -0.28
C ILE A 161 25.41 12.56 0.16
N ALA A 162 24.97 11.66 -0.71
CA ALA A 162 24.81 10.24 -0.40
C ALA A 162 26.12 9.59 0.07
N GLN A 163 27.23 9.88 -0.61
CA GLN A 163 28.55 9.37 -0.24
C GLN A 163 29.00 9.88 1.15
N LYS A 164 28.81 11.17 1.43
CA LYS A 164 29.12 11.77 2.75
C LYS A 164 28.24 11.21 3.88
N ARG A 165 27.08 10.70 3.55
CA ARG A 165 26.15 10.07 4.50
C ARG A 165 26.42 8.57 4.69
N SER A 166 27.25 7.98 3.83
CA SER A 166 27.57 6.56 3.91
C SER A 166 28.20 6.22 5.27
N GLY A 167 27.61 5.26 5.96
CA GLY A 167 28.08 4.83 7.28
C GLY A 167 27.27 5.39 8.45
N ILE A 168 26.36 6.33 8.26
CA ILE A 168 25.44 6.78 9.32
C ILE A 168 24.70 5.58 9.89
N LEU A 169 24.66 5.47 11.22
CA LEU A 169 23.94 4.41 11.92
C LEU A 169 22.59 4.94 12.45
N PHE A 170 21.56 4.19 12.20
CA PHE A 170 20.22 4.44 12.73
C PHE A 170 19.85 3.31 13.68
N SER A 171 19.38 3.64 14.86
CA SER A 171 18.84 2.68 15.82
C SER A 171 17.40 3.04 16.14
N PHE A 172 16.47 2.18 15.74
CA PHE A 172 15.03 2.36 16.00
C PHE A 172 14.61 1.40 17.10
N ASP A 173 14.04 1.90 18.19
CA ASP A 173 13.48 1.11 19.26
C ASP A 173 11.96 1.23 19.30
N LYS A 174 11.25 0.19 18.84
CA LYS A 174 9.79 0.17 18.78
C LYS A 174 9.11 0.16 20.16
N SER A 175 9.80 -0.22 21.20
CA SER A 175 9.23 -0.27 22.56
C SER A 175 9.11 1.12 23.19
N THR A 176 9.98 2.02 22.80
CA THR A 176 10.05 3.40 23.32
C THR A 176 9.72 4.45 22.26
N ASN A 177 9.62 4.07 21.00
CA ASN A 177 9.56 4.95 19.84
C ASN A 177 10.75 5.90 19.72
N ILE A 178 11.91 5.49 20.28
CA ILE A 178 13.13 6.29 20.20
C ILE A 178 13.91 5.92 18.93
N VAL A 179 14.43 6.94 18.28
CA VAL A 179 15.42 6.82 17.22
C VAL A 179 16.72 7.49 17.66
N GLU A 180 17.82 6.77 17.52
CA GLU A 180 19.17 7.33 17.60
C GLU A 180 19.77 7.36 16.19
N ILE A 181 20.38 8.51 15.83
CA ILE A 181 21.15 8.66 14.59
C ILE A 181 22.57 9.00 15.00
N ASP A 182 23.50 8.14 14.62
CA ASP A 182 24.92 8.27 14.96
C ASP A 182 25.71 8.58 13.69
N TYR A 183 26.27 9.79 13.65
CA TYR A 183 27.07 10.30 12.54
C TYR A 183 28.58 10.11 12.77
N SER A 184 29.02 9.47 13.86
CA SER A 184 30.44 9.34 14.24
C SER A 184 31.31 8.66 13.19
N SER A 185 30.72 7.83 12.33
CA SER A 185 31.42 7.23 11.18
C SER A 185 31.57 8.16 9.96
N THR A 186 31.06 9.39 10.06
CA THR A 186 31.08 10.40 9.02
C THR A 186 31.89 11.62 9.45
N ALA A 187 31.99 12.64 8.60
CA ALA A 187 32.66 13.90 8.92
C ALA A 187 31.95 14.75 10.00
N TYR A 188 30.78 14.32 10.49
CA TYR A 188 29.94 15.17 11.35
C TYR A 188 30.06 14.88 12.84
N ASP A 189 30.65 13.79 13.27
CA ASP A 189 30.89 13.35 14.68
C ASP A 189 29.77 13.81 15.66
N ASP A 190 28.53 13.58 15.31
CA ASP A 190 27.34 13.99 16.03
C ASP A 190 26.46 12.78 16.31
N LYS A 191 25.78 12.78 17.45
CA LYS A 191 24.78 11.79 17.81
C LYS A 191 23.49 12.46 18.21
N ARG A 192 22.39 12.09 17.60
CA ARG A 192 21.07 12.65 17.87
C ARG A 192 20.12 11.58 18.36
N THR A 193 19.37 11.92 19.41
CA THR A 193 18.30 11.09 19.93
C THR A 193 16.98 11.84 19.80
N GLY A 194 15.97 11.16 19.28
CA GLY A 194 14.64 11.73 19.09
C GLY A 194 13.58 10.65 19.16
N VAL A 195 12.37 11.01 18.82
CA VAL A 195 11.26 10.06 18.69
C VAL A 195 10.87 9.91 17.22
N TYR A 196 10.41 8.72 16.86
CA TYR A 196 9.91 8.46 15.52
C TYR A 196 8.47 7.95 15.55
N GLU A 197 7.76 8.31 14.51
CA GLU A 197 6.45 7.77 14.18
C GLU A 197 6.47 7.31 12.72
N TRP A 198 5.88 6.17 12.48
CA TRP A 198 5.76 5.66 11.15
C TRP A 198 4.32 5.33 10.81
N LYS A 199 3.84 5.87 9.72
CA LYS A 199 2.49 5.62 9.21
C LYS A 199 2.53 5.46 7.70
N LYS A 200 2.19 4.27 7.21
CA LYS A 200 2.26 3.90 5.78
C LYS A 200 3.67 4.11 5.21
N ASP A 201 3.77 5.03 4.26
CA ASP A 201 4.97 5.42 3.52
C ASP A 201 5.66 6.68 4.09
N LEU A 202 5.26 7.10 5.30
CA LEU A 202 5.74 8.32 5.93
C LEU A 202 6.44 8.02 7.26
N LEU A 203 7.72 8.35 7.35
CA LEU A 203 8.50 8.38 8.59
C LEU A 203 8.56 9.81 9.11
N THR A 204 8.07 10.02 10.32
CA THR A 204 8.19 11.31 11.04
C THR A 204 9.27 11.17 12.09
N LEU A 205 10.24 12.08 12.09
CA LEU A 205 11.31 12.17 13.09
C LEU A 205 11.16 13.48 13.86
N ASN A 206 11.25 13.42 15.18
CA ASN A 206 11.21 14.60 16.05
C ASN A 206 12.44 14.64 16.96
N PHE A 207 13.32 15.59 16.73
CA PHE A 207 14.50 15.86 17.52
C PHE A 207 14.31 17.19 18.26
N ASN A 208 14.03 17.13 19.57
CA ASN A 208 13.87 18.32 20.42
C ASN A 208 12.86 19.35 19.87
N GLY A 209 11.73 18.89 19.34
CA GLY A 209 10.69 19.75 18.78
C GLY A 209 10.88 20.10 17.30
N SER A 210 12.04 19.79 16.71
CA SER A 210 12.23 19.89 15.26
C SER A 210 11.66 18.64 14.59
N VAL A 211 10.55 18.81 13.88
CA VAL A 211 9.85 17.71 13.20
C VAL A 211 10.20 17.69 11.72
N THR A 212 10.66 16.53 11.26
CA THR A 212 10.88 16.27 9.82
C THR A 212 10.06 15.07 9.36
N LYS A 213 9.65 15.11 8.10
CA LYS A 213 8.86 14.03 7.47
C LYS A 213 9.60 13.54 6.24
N HIS A 214 9.72 12.23 6.12
CA HIS A 214 10.45 11.56 5.06
C HIS A 214 9.61 10.48 4.44
N GLY A 215 9.65 10.33 3.12
CA GLY A 215 9.12 9.15 2.49
C GLY A 215 9.84 7.90 3.02
N PHE A 216 9.13 6.80 3.17
CA PHE A 216 9.69 5.58 3.75
C PHE A 216 9.14 4.35 3.04
N ALA A 217 10.02 3.42 2.69
CA ALA A 217 9.64 2.15 2.10
C ALA A 217 10.42 1.00 2.73
N VAL A 218 9.72 -0.07 3.08
CA VAL A 218 10.32 -1.34 3.47
C VAL A 218 10.67 -2.11 2.21
N VAL A 219 11.94 -2.50 2.07
CA VAL A 219 12.40 -3.35 0.99
C VAL A 219 12.26 -4.82 1.38
N ASN A 220 12.70 -5.15 2.60
CA ASN A 220 12.56 -6.46 3.24
C ASN A 220 12.89 -6.33 4.74
N ASP A 221 12.89 -7.45 5.48
CA ASP A 221 13.18 -7.50 6.93
C ASP A 221 14.55 -6.92 7.32
N HIS A 222 15.43 -6.69 6.36
CA HIS A 222 16.81 -6.26 6.58
C HIS A 222 17.16 -4.94 5.90
N ALA A 223 16.22 -4.32 5.19
CA ALA A 223 16.50 -3.12 4.43
C ALA A 223 15.28 -2.22 4.29
N VAL A 224 15.53 -0.92 4.37
CA VAL A 224 14.54 0.12 4.14
C VAL A 224 15.13 1.26 3.32
N ILE A 225 14.26 2.07 2.73
CA ILE A 225 14.63 3.30 2.04
C ILE A 225 13.98 4.47 2.76
N VAL A 226 14.78 5.46 3.12
CA VAL A 226 14.33 6.77 3.60
C VAL A 226 14.53 7.78 2.49
N VAL A 227 13.46 8.49 2.10
CA VAL A 227 13.53 9.47 1.02
C VAL A 227 13.66 10.88 1.60
N LEU A 228 14.77 11.53 1.31
CA LEU A 228 15.03 12.92 1.64
C LEU A 228 14.61 13.81 0.47
N ASP A 229 13.77 14.81 0.75
CA ASP A 229 13.30 15.77 -0.26
C ASP A 229 14.15 17.05 -0.20
N PHE A 230 14.78 17.39 -1.32
CA PHE A 230 15.58 18.57 -1.52
C PHE A 230 14.94 19.60 -2.47
N LEU A 231 13.67 19.39 -2.85
CA LEU A 231 13.02 20.21 -3.87
C LEU A 231 13.07 21.71 -3.53
N ASN A 232 12.76 22.07 -2.30
CA ASN A 232 12.75 23.49 -1.89
C ASN A 232 14.13 24.12 -1.90
N LYS A 233 15.19 23.37 -1.52
CA LYS A 233 16.58 23.81 -1.64
C LYS A 233 16.88 24.18 -3.09
N TYR A 234 16.70 23.26 -4.01
CA TYR A 234 17.09 23.45 -5.40
C TYR A 234 16.17 24.41 -6.19
N LYS A 235 14.92 24.55 -5.81
CA LYS A 235 14.08 25.66 -6.32
C LYS A 235 14.63 27.03 -5.94
N SER A 236 15.18 27.15 -4.74
CA SER A 236 15.78 28.39 -4.29
C SER A 236 17.15 28.68 -4.95
N GLU A 237 17.95 27.63 -5.17
CA GLU A 237 19.28 27.75 -5.78
C GLU A 237 19.22 27.97 -7.30
N TYR A 238 18.22 27.37 -7.96
CA TYR A 238 18.03 27.42 -9.43
C TYR A 238 16.61 27.86 -9.80
N PRO A 239 16.22 29.12 -9.52
CA PRO A 239 14.85 29.59 -9.70
C PRO A 239 14.35 29.51 -11.15
N ASP A 240 15.26 29.69 -12.11
CA ASP A 240 14.93 29.68 -13.54
C ASP A 240 14.94 28.28 -14.18
N ALA A 241 15.33 27.24 -13.44
CA ALA A 241 15.47 25.88 -13.98
C ALA A 241 14.20 25.05 -13.90
N SER A 242 13.12 25.58 -13.36
CA SER A 242 11.84 24.85 -13.17
C SER A 242 12.05 23.46 -12.56
N VAL A 243 12.75 23.38 -11.42
CA VAL A 243 12.99 22.11 -10.72
C VAL A 243 11.64 21.57 -10.20
N LYS A 244 11.28 20.35 -10.61
CA LYS A 244 10.00 19.68 -10.29
C LYS A 244 10.14 18.61 -9.21
N ALA A 245 11.32 17.97 -9.14
CA ALA A 245 11.67 16.99 -8.12
C ALA A 245 13.17 16.96 -7.87
N ALA A 246 13.56 16.72 -6.61
CA ALA A 246 14.95 16.49 -6.21
C ALA A 246 14.95 15.62 -4.94
N ASN A 247 15.00 14.30 -5.12
CA ASN A 247 14.89 13.32 -4.06
C ASN A 247 16.13 12.44 -3.96
N LEU A 248 16.53 12.15 -2.73
CA LEU A 248 17.59 11.21 -2.40
C LEU A 248 17.00 10.07 -1.58
N GLY A 249 16.88 8.88 -2.15
CA GLY A 249 16.51 7.65 -1.46
C GLY A 249 17.75 7.05 -0.78
N CYS A 250 17.82 7.16 0.54
CA CYS A 250 18.87 6.58 1.36
C CYS A 250 18.56 5.12 1.65
N PHE A 251 19.41 4.20 1.21
CA PHE A 251 19.25 2.78 1.48
C PHE A 251 19.89 2.44 2.83
N LEU A 252 19.07 1.94 3.75
CA LEU A 252 19.49 1.50 5.08
C LEU A 252 19.45 -0.03 5.13
N SER A 253 20.58 -0.67 5.44
CA SER A 253 20.67 -2.12 5.64
C SER A 253 20.89 -2.46 7.11
N SER A 254 20.28 -3.55 7.58
CA SER A 254 20.42 -3.99 8.98
C SER A 254 21.88 -4.31 9.30
N CYS A 255 22.31 -3.84 10.48
CA CYS A 255 23.57 -4.22 11.09
C CYS A 255 23.34 -5.40 12.04
N LYS A 256 24.16 -6.42 11.93
CA LYS A 256 24.24 -7.49 12.95
C LYS A 256 24.95 -6.99 14.20
#